data_57b8ac113fbee3353ade03b948f3e914
#
_entry.id   57b8ac113fbee3353ade03b948f3e914
#
_cell.length_a   1.000
_cell.length_b   1.000
_cell.length_c   1.000
_cell.angle_alpha   90.00
_cell.angle_beta   90.00
_cell.angle_gamma   90.00
#
_symmetry.space_group_name_H-M   'P 1'
#
loop_
_entity.id
_entity.type
_entity.pdbx_description
1 polymer ?
#
loop_
_entity_poly.entity_id
_entity_poly.type
_entity_poly.pdbx_seq_one_letter_code
_entity_poly.pdbx_strand_id
1 'polypeptide(L)'
;MKMKLFIAIFAFAIVASCNNKKKHPTTDIDVARAFIKDILENNYKEAQTFVLNEDMNNQYFDLSKKEFESKSKEELKLYKDADIIVNEIKSLNDSVTVVNFSNTYKRNIKNEVKVVKVNGEWFVDLKHTFQQVLNVK
;
A
#
# COMPACT_ATOMS: atom_id res chain seq x y z
N MET A 1 21.38 38.81 56.38
CA MET A 1 20.55 37.72 55.84
C MET A 1 20.85 37.64 54.32
N LYS A 2 21.55 36.66 53.88
CA LYS A 2 21.87 36.48 52.46
C LYS A 2 20.83 35.50 51.88
N MET A 3 19.92 36.00 51.09
CA MET A 3 18.88 35.25 50.39
C MET A 3 19.50 34.68 49.14
N LYS A 4 19.76 33.36 49.11
CA LYS A 4 20.24 32.65 47.92
C LYS A 4 19.07 32.35 46.99
N LEU A 5 19.03 33.05 45.87
CA LEU A 5 18.07 32.84 44.79
C LEU A 5 18.49 31.58 44.02
N PHE A 6 17.75 30.46 44.20
CA PHE A 6 17.90 29.27 43.37
C PHE A 6 17.12 29.47 42.08
N ILE A 7 17.83 29.75 41.00
CA ILE A 7 17.26 29.70 39.63
C ILE A 7 17.25 28.26 39.21
N ALA A 8 16.04 27.62 39.26
CA ALA A 8 15.82 26.31 38.64
C ALA A 8 15.67 26.50 37.15
N ILE A 9 16.71 26.13 36.39
CA ILE A 9 16.66 26.05 34.93
C ILE A 9 15.89 24.80 34.56
N PHE A 10 14.61 24.96 34.19
CA PHE A 10 13.77 23.89 33.66
C PHE A 10 14.17 23.68 32.19
N ALA A 11 15.04 22.70 31.93
CA ALA A 11 15.39 22.29 30.59
C ALA A 11 14.18 21.60 29.94
N PHE A 12 13.47 22.34 29.09
CA PHE A 12 12.36 21.82 28.28
C PHE A 12 12.97 20.98 27.15
N ALA A 13 13.03 19.67 27.37
CA ALA A 13 13.41 18.73 26.32
C ALA A 13 12.32 18.70 25.25
N ILE A 14 12.52 19.42 24.15
CA ILE A 14 11.68 19.30 22.95
C ILE A 14 12.00 17.94 22.34
N VAL A 15 11.18 16.94 22.63
CA VAL A 15 11.13 15.69 21.87
C VAL A 15 10.57 16.04 20.49
N ALA A 16 11.48 16.30 19.54
CA ALA A 16 11.14 16.33 18.13
C ALA A 16 10.66 14.92 17.76
N SER A 17 9.35 14.70 17.81
CA SER A 17 8.70 13.54 17.24
C SER A 17 8.94 13.60 15.73
N CYS A 18 9.94 12.88 15.24
CA CYS A 18 10.11 12.63 13.82
C CYS A 18 8.92 11.79 13.35
N ASN A 19 7.87 12.49 12.95
CA ASN A 19 6.74 11.89 12.25
C ASN A 19 7.22 11.56 10.84
N ASN A 20 7.88 10.40 10.67
CA ASN A 20 8.24 9.83 9.38
C ASN A 20 6.95 9.39 8.68
N LYS A 21 6.14 10.34 8.24
CA LYS A 21 5.09 10.07 7.24
C LYS A 21 5.85 9.63 5.99
N LYS A 22 5.74 8.36 5.64
CA LYS A 22 6.21 7.85 4.35
C LYS A 22 5.63 8.78 3.28
N LYS A 23 6.50 9.41 2.51
CA LYS A 23 6.07 10.30 1.42
C LYS A 23 5.30 9.44 0.42
N HIS A 24 4.08 9.83 0.07
CA HIS A 24 3.27 9.15 -0.94
C HIS A 24 4.06 9.10 -2.26
N PRO A 25 4.19 7.93 -2.91
CA PRO A 25 4.88 7.84 -4.19
C PRO A 25 4.21 8.71 -5.26
N THR A 26 5.01 9.23 -6.18
CA THR A 26 4.54 10.19 -7.19
C THR A 26 4.38 9.59 -8.58
N THR A 27 4.83 8.34 -8.79
CA THR A 27 4.69 7.63 -10.07
C THR A 27 3.68 6.49 -9.97
N ASP A 28 3.09 6.12 -11.09
CA ASP A 28 2.16 5.00 -11.23
C ASP A 28 2.78 3.67 -10.76
N ILE A 29 4.01 3.39 -11.20
CA ILE A 29 4.71 2.15 -10.87
C ILE A 29 5.06 2.08 -9.39
N ASP A 30 5.49 3.20 -8.80
CA ASP A 30 5.85 3.23 -7.38
C ASP A 30 4.62 3.08 -6.47
N VAL A 31 3.46 3.65 -6.86
CA VAL A 31 2.18 3.45 -6.18
C VAL A 31 1.75 1.98 -6.27
N ALA A 32 1.82 1.38 -7.46
CA ALA A 32 1.51 -0.04 -7.63
C ALA A 32 2.40 -0.93 -6.76
N ARG A 33 3.71 -0.70 -6.77
CA ARG A 33 4.67 -1.47 -5.96
C ARG A 33 4.46 -1.30 -4.45
N ALA A 34 4.22 -0.08 -3.99
CA ALA A 34 3.95 0.20 -2.58
C ALA A 34 2.69 -0.52 -2.12
N PHE A 35 1.61 -0.42 -2.90
CA PHE A 35 0.36 -1.14 -2.63
C PHE A 35 0.57 -2.66 -2.56
N ILE A 36 1.19 -3.26 -3.58
CA ILE A 36 1.43 -4.71 -3.63
C ILE A 36 2.27 -5.16 -2.43
N LYS A 37 3.33 -4.40 -2.11
CA LYS A 37 4.19 -4.71 -0.96
C LYS A 37 3.41 -4.70 0.34
N ASP A 38 2.60 -3.68 0.58
CA ASP A 38 1.81 -3.58 1.80
C ASP A 38 0.77 -4.71 1.91
N ILE A 39 0.17 -5.16 0.78
CA ILE A 39 -0.70 -6.34 0.76
C ILE A 39 0.09 -7.61 1.14
N LEU A 40 1.26 -7.85 0.54
CA LEU A 40 2.08 -9.04 0.83
C LEU A 40 2.56 -9.06 2.30
N GLU A 41 2.83 -7.91 2.87
CA GLU A 41 3.22 -7.74 4.27
C GLU A 41 2.05 -7.76 5.26
N ASN A 42 0.81 -7.94 4.79
CA ASN A 42 -0.43 -7.85 5.58
C ASN A 42 -0.61 -6.48 6.26
N ASN A 43 -0.09 -5.43 5.63
CA ASN A 43 -0.18 -4.05 6.11
C ASN A 43 -1.34 -3.31 5.44
N TYR A 44 -2.56 -3.79 5.66
CA TYR A 44 -3.76 -3.27 5.00
C TYR A 44 -4.09 -1.82 5.35
N LYS A 45 -3.65 -1.34 6.51
CA LYS A 45 -3.84 0.06 6.89
C LYS A 45 -3.07 1.01 5.96
N GLU A 46 -1.82 0.68 5.64
CA GLU A 46 -1.02 1.46 4.70
C GLU A 46 -1.50 1.25 3.25
N ALA A 47 -1.78 0.00 2.87
CA ALA A 47 -2.28 -0.34 1.54
C ALA A 47 -3.56 0.46 1.18
N GLN A 48 -4.47 0.67 2.13
CA GLN A 48 -5.69 1.43 1.91
C GLN A 48 -5.42 2.89 1.51
N THR A 49 -4.32 3.47 1.93
CA THR A 49 -3.97 4.87 1.58
C THR A 49 -3.70 5.05 0.09
N PHE A 50 -3.39 3.97 -0.63
CA PHE A 50 -3.17 3.97 -2.07
C PHE A 50 -4.44 3.71 -2.88
N VAL A 51 -5.51 3.23 -2.26
CA VAL A 51 -6.76 2.87 -2.96
C VAL A 51 -7.57 4.12 -3.27
N LEU A 52 -8.05 4.22 -4.51
CA LEU A 52 -8.99 5.28 -4.90
C LEU A 52 -10.24 5.21 -4.02
N ASN A 53 -10.52 6.27 -3.29
CA ASN A 53 -11.61 6.31 -2.32
C ASN A 53 -12.97 6.42 -3.01
N GLU A 54 -13.52 5.28 -3.36
CA GLU A 54 -14.87 5.07 -3.90
C GLU A 54 -15.50 3.86 -3.23
N ASP A 55 -16.81 3.86 -3.06
CA ASP A 55 -17.55 2.81 -2.34
C ASP A 55 -17.24 1.40 -2.87
N MET A 56 -17.21 1.22 -4.18
CA MET A 56 -16.92 -0.07 -4.80
C MET A 56 -15.47 -0.53 -4.54
N ASN A 57 -14.50 0.38 -4.63
CA ASN A 57 -13.10 0.10 -4.33
C ASN A 57 -12.92 -0.29 -2.85
N ASN A 58 -13.58 0.42 -1.94
CA ASN A 58 -13.54 0.12 -0.52
C ASN A 58 -14.12 -1.27 -0.21
N GLN A 59 -15.25 -1.64 -0.84
CA GLN A 59 -15.84 -2.98 -0.70
C GLN A 59 -14.89 -4.08 -1.21
N TYR A 60 -14.30 -3.91 -2.38
CA TYR A 60 -13.33 -4.87 -2.93
C TYR A 60 -12.07 -4.98 -2.07
N PHE A 61 -11.61 -3.86 -1.53
CA PHE A 61 -10.48 -3.85 -0.61
C PHE A 61 -10.77 -4.65 0.66
N ASP A 62 -11.94 -4.45 1.28
CA ASP A 62 -12.35 -5.17 2.48
C ASP A 62 -12.53 -6.68 2.22
N LEU A 63 -13.06 -7.07 1.06
CA LEU A 63 -13.16 -8.48 0.65
C LEU A 63 -11.78 -9.12 0.48
N SER A 64 -10.88 -8.44 -0.21
CA SER A 64 -9.49 -8.88 -0.42
C SER A 64 -8.74 -9.04 0.91
N LYS A 65 -8.92 -8.09 1.83
CA LYS A 65 -8.35 -8.14 3.17
C LYS A 65 -8.83 -9.38 3.93
N LYS A 66 -10.14 -9.62 3.97
CA LYS A 66 -10.72 -10.78 4.67
C LYS A 66 -10.19 -12.10 4.11
N GLU A 67 -10.13 -12.22 2.78
CA GLU A 67 -9.61 -13.40 2.12
C GLU A 67 -8.14 -13.62 2.46
N PHE A 68 -7.32 -12.59 2.40
CA PHE A 68 -5.89 -12.69 2.71
C PHE A 68 -5.65 -13.03 4.17
N GLU A 69 -6.33 -12.37 5.11
CA GLU A 69 -6.20 -12.60 6.55
C GLU A 69 -6.73 -13.98 7.00
N SER A 70 -7.56 -14.66 6.18
CA SER A 70 -8.01 -16.02 6.44
C SER A 70 -6.95 -17.10 6.23
N LYS A 71 -5.81 -16.74 5.61
CA LYS A 71 -4.70 -17.66 5.36
C LYS A 71 -4.00 -18.06 6.67
N SER A 72 -3.32 -19.22 6.64
CA SER A 72 -2.52 -19.65 7.79
C SER A 72 -1.37 -18.68 8.10
N LYS A 73 -0.89 -18.68 9.34
CA LYS A 73 0.26 -17.85 9.74
C LYS A 73 1.51 -18.17 8.94
N GLU A 74 1.70 -19.45 8.60
CA GLU A 74 2.81 -19.94 7.78
C GLU A 74 2.69 -19.38 6.36
N GLU A 75 1.51 -19.41 5.78
CA GLU A 75 1.27 -18.87 4.45
C GLU A 75 1.44 -17.33 4.40
N LEU A 76 0.92 -16.62 5.39
CA LEU A 76 1.11 -15.17 5.51
C LEU A 76 2.60 -14.80 5.63
N LYS A 77 3.39 -15.62 6.35
CA LYS A 77 4.85 -15.44 6.42
C LYS A 77 5.52 -15.62 5.05
N LEU A 78 5.12 -16.63 4.27
CA LEU A 78 5.67 -16.87 2.94
C LEU A 78 5.36 -15.70 1.99
N TYR A 79 4.17 -15.11 2.08
CA TYR A 79 3.84 -13.90 1.32
C TYR A 79 4.68 -12.70 1.77
N LYS A 80 4.84 -12.50 3.08
CA LYS A 80 5.63 -11.39 3.63
C LYS A 80 7.10 -11.44 3.22
N ASP A 81 7.67 -12.64 3.14
CA ASP A 81 9.07 -12.87 2.77
C ASP A 81 9.27 -12.89 1.23
N ALA A 82 8.20 -12.78 0.45
CA ALA A 82 8.25 -12.83 -1.01
C ALA A 82 8.61 -11.48 -1.63
N ASP A 83 9.42 -11.54 -2.70
CA ASP A 83 9.71 -10.39 -3.54
C ASP A 83 8.67 -10.23 -4.65
N ILE A 84 8.40 -8.99 -5.03
CA ILE A 84 7.51 -8.65 -6.14
C ILE A 84 8.25 -8.87 -7.46
N ILE A 85 7.60 -9.56 -8.38
CA ILE A 85 8.05 -9.74 -9.76
C ILE A 85 7.11 -8.97 -10.67
N VAL A 86 7.58 -7.89 -11.28
CA VAL A 86 6.84 -7.16 -12.31
C VAL A 86 7.01 -7.90 -13.63
N ASN A 87 5.92 -8.44 -14.17
CA ASN A 87 5.94 -9.22 -15.42
C ASN A 87 5.73 -8.30 -16.63
N GLU A 88 4.80 -7.34 -16.53
CA GLU A 88 4.46 -6.40 -17.62
C GLU A 88 3.93 -5.10 -17.04
N ILE A 89 4.23 -4.00 -17.72
CA ILE A 89 3.68 -2.67 -17.45
C ILE A 89 3.01 -2.18 -18.74
N LYS A 90 1.73 -1.86 -18.68
CA LYS A 90 0.96 -1.36 -19.81
C LYS A 90 0.35 0.00 -19.49
N SER A 91 0.93 1.07 -19.99
CA SER A 91 0.33 2.40 -19.95
C SER A 91 -0.75 2.49 -21.02
N LEU A 92 -2.01 2.64 -20.60
CA LEU A 92 -3.14 2.76 -21.51
C LEU A 92 -3.30 4.20 -22.02
N ASN A 93 -2.95 5.17 -21.18
CA ASN A 93 -2.87 6.60 -21.48
C ASN A 93 -2.09 7.31 -20.36
N ASP A 94 -2.01 8.63 -20.38
CA ASP A 94 -1.26 9.46 -19.41
C ASP A 94 -1.80 9.37 -17.96
N SER A 95 -2.96 8.76 -17.77
CA SER A 95 -3.66 8.70 -16.48
C SER A 95 -4.04 7.29 -16.05
N VAL A 96 -3.69 6.25 -16.84
CA VAL A 96 -4.05 4.87 -16.55
C VAL A 96 -2.92 3.92 -16.91
N THR A 97 -2.44 3.16 -15.91
CA THR A 97 -1.43 2.12 -16.09
C THR A 97 -1.90 0.82 -15.44
N VAL A 98 -1.67 -0.30 -16.10
CA VAL A 98 -1.90 -1.65 -15.58
C VAL A 98 -0.55 -2.32 -15.38
N VAL A 99 -0.31 -2.84 -14.18
CA VAL A 99 0.89 -3.58 -13.80
C VAL A 99 0.52 -5.04 -13.59
N ASN A 100 1.06 -5.92 -14.43
CA ASN A 100 0.96 -7.36 -14.24
C ASN A 100 2.13 -7.83 -13.38
N PHE A 101 1.85 -8.55 -12.32
CA PHE A 101 2.85 -8.98 -11.36
C PHE A 101 2.59 -10.39 -10.83
N SER A 102 3.63 -10.99 -10.32
CA SER A 102 3.63 -12.19 -9.48
C SER A 102 4.56 -11.94 -8.29
N ASN A 103 4.76 -12.93 -7.46
CA ASN A 103 5.73 -12.85 -6.37
C ASN A 103 6.57 -14.15 -6.31
N THR A 104 7.68 -14.12 -5.58
CA THR A 104 8.61 -15.26 -5.52
C THR A 104 8.02 -16.49 -4.85
N TYR A 105 7.01 -16.35 -4.01
CA TYR A 105 6.27 -17.46 -3.39
C TYR A 105 5.30 -18.13 -4.38
N LYS A 106 4.59 -17.34 -5.18
CA LYS A 106 3.58 -17.81 -6.17
C LYS A 106 3.94 -17.33 -7.58
N ARG A 107 5.08 -17.77 -8.12
CA ARG A 107 5.62 -17.29 -9.41
C ARG A 107 4.69 -17.50 -10.60
N ASN A 108 3.89 -18.57 -10.57
CA ASN A 108 2.99 -18.94 -11.66
C ASN A 108 1.63 -18.25 -11.59
N ILE A 109 1.33 -17.56 -10.47
CA ILE A 109 0.09 -16.81 -10.31
C ILE A 109 0.35 -15.36 -10.70
N LYS A 110 -0.22 -14.97 -11.84
CA LYS A 110 -0.17 -13.59 -12.34
C LYS A 110 -1.39 -12.83 -11.86
N ASN A 111 -1.14 -11.64 -11.34
CA ASN A 111 -2.16 -10.70 -10.90
C ASN A 111 -1.99 -9.39 -11.62
N GLU A 112 -3.03 -8.58 -11.67
CA GLU A 112 -2.96 -7.24 -12.21
C GLU A 112 -3.42 -6.22 -11.19
N VAL A 113 -2.73 -5.09 -11.15
CA VAL A 113 -3.16 -3.90 -10.45
C VAL A 113 -3.25 -2.76 -11.45
N LYS A 114 -4.41 -2.08 -11.46
CA LYS A 114 -4.62 -0.88 -12.26
C LYS A 114 -4.40 0.33 -11.37
N VAL A 115 -3.61 1.28 -11.84
CA VAL A 115 -3.45 2.59 -11.20
C VAL A 115 -4.01 3.67 -12.10
N VAL A 116 -4.67 4.64 -11.49
CA VAL A 116 -5.32 5.76 -12.16
C VAL A 116 -4.87 7.08 -11.55
N LYS A 117 -4.73 8.11 -12.38
CA LYS A 117 -4.35 9.45 -11.96
C LYS A 117 -5.59 10.30 -11.77
N VAL A 118 -5.81 10.80 -10.56
CA VAL A 118 -6.92 11.65 -10.19
C VAL A 118 -6.38 12.90 -9.52
N ASN A 119 -6.72 14.08 -10.02
CA ASN A 119 -6.23 15.37 -9.50
C ASN A 119 -4.69 15.44 -9.34
N GLY A 120 -3.95 14.82 -10.27
CA GLY A 120 -2.48 14.82 -10.26
C GLY A 120 -1.82 13.75 -9.39
N GLU A 121 -2.57 12.95 -8.65
CA GLU A 121 -2.09 11.87 -7.80
C GLU A 121 -2.50 10.50 -8.33
N TRP A 122 -1.65 9.49 -8.13
CA TRP A 122 -1.91 8.13 -8.56
C TRP A 122 -2.55 7.30 -7.45
N PHE A 123 -3.58 6.51 -7.81
CA PHE A 123 -4.32 5.63 -6.91
C PHE A 123 -4.57 4.27 -7.56
N VAL A 124 -4.74 3.25 -6.74
CA VAL A 124 -5.11 1.90 -7.16
C VAL A 124 -6.62 1.82 -7.38
N ASP A 125 -7.05 1.36 -8.56
CA ASP A 125 -8.44 1.08 -8.91
C ASP A 125 -8.69 -0.43 -8.91
N LEU A 126 -9.28 -0.95 -7.84
CA LEU A 126 -9.54 -2.39 -7.65
C LEU A 126 -10.69 -2.92 -8.50
N LYS A 127 -11.56 -2.07 -9.04
CA LYS A 127 -12.68 -2.50 -9.90
C LYS A 127 -12.19 -3.30 -11.10
N HIS A 128 -11.04 -2.92 -11.67
CA HIS A 128 -10.44 -3.63 -12.81
C HIS A 128 -10.10 -5.08 -12.46
N THR A 129 -9.44 -5.30 -11.33
CA THR A 129 -8.98 -6.62 -10.88
C THR A 129 -10.15 -7.57 -10.65
N PHE A 130 -11.22 -7.11 -10.00
CA PHE A 130 -12.38 -7.94 -9.69
C PHE A 130 -13.28 -8.18 -10.90
N GLN A 131 -13.36 -7.27 -11.85
CA GLN A 131 -14.09 -7.49 -13.11
C GLN A 131 -13.48 -8.59 -13.96
N GLN A 132 -12.15 -8.74 -13.97
CA GLN A 132 -11.49 -9.84 -14.69
C GLN A 132 -11.83 -11.21 -14.09
N VAL A 133 -11.89 -11.32 -12.76
CA VAL A 133 -12.26 -12.57 -12.07
C VAL A 133 -13.70 -13.00 -12.41
N LEU A 134 -14.61 -12.04 -12.57
CA LEU A 134 -16.02 -12.32 -12.91
C LEU A 134 -16.22 -12.69 -14.39
N ASN A 135 -15.30 -12.30 -15.27
CA ASN A 135 -15.38 -12.55 -16.72
C ASN A 135 -14.69 -13.85 -17.17
N VAL A 136 -14.05 -14.58 -16.25
CA VAL A 136 -13.50 -15.92 -16.49
C VAL A 136 -14.59 -16.95 -16.17
N LYS A 137 -15.51 -17.15 -17.10
CA LYS A 137 -16.43 -18.29 -17.18
C LYS A 137 -16.27 -18.98 -18.50
#